data_d87ec79944f8d133b3af39d45a53feb3
#
_entry.id   d87ec79944f8d133b3af39d45a53feb3
#
_cell.length_a   1.000
_cell.length_b   1.000
_cell.length_c   1.000
_cell.angle_alpha   90.00
_cell.angle_beta   90.00
_cell.angle_gamma   90.00
#
_symmetry.space_group_name_H-M   'P 1'
#
loop_
_entity.id
_entity.type
_entity.pdbx_description
1 polymer ?
#
loop_
_entity_poly.entity_id
_entity_poly.type
_entity_poly.pdbx_seq_one_letter_code
_entity_poly.pdbx_strand_id
1 'polypeptide(L)'
;MQRAIDRAGDGDRAGKRARVGLRAAAAAAAVVLSGCGFGPVYPPRPPSSAGDAIADPSPSRVVVHATVSSRAIARALDEALPKGGQGTFPLLGSDRGFTWQRGTPTVRVGQGRVAVDFHVDARADLPLSHVDLPIEVRVLAEPVVTSDYVARLQSTEVTVTTSDRLVKAADSIGGVLEKVKKEIEGRVAAFSYDLRPMVAEAHERIARPLDLPLGDAHGCAKLDVLGIEAGPTVLADGIEKDLALVVSPSVTLPCGSIGPAAPPPPLANVSTITPGPFVVTLAIAARYEELTRAMGLAFTDGKLFFSKEFPGLYLDKPEVYPSGELLVVKLHVGGPVKKLGIETTLDGDLFLAGHPKIVDNELTVPDLEPTIDTSNLLLKLKATLDGQTLRDQARAALRLDLAERLGAVTSKLSTELGFGDGQGCLRASVDKVEVTGLHAHAAYLRLQVAVTGRAAAYLPCPSP
;
A
#
# COMPACT_ATOMS: atom_id res chain seq x y z
N MET A 1 12.34 -48.93 35.89
CA MET A 1 11.73 -50.09 36.62
C MET A 1 11.37 -51.10 35.53
N GLN A 2 12.22 -51.96 35.27
CA GLN A 2 12.47 -53.28 35.82
C GLN A 2 11.57 -54.36 35.18
N ARG A 3 12.22 -55.15 34.30
CA ARG A 3 12.31 -56.63 34.36
C ARG A 3 10.99 -57.36 34.04
N ALA A 4 10.95 -58.40 33.41
CA ALA A 4 11.90 -59.39 32.88
C ALA A 4 11.08 -60.63 32.47
N ILE A 5 11.71 -61.48 31.70
CA ILE A 5 11.84 -62.96 31.82
C ILE A 5 10.83 -63.71 30.96
N ASP A 6 11.23 -64.46 30.06
CA ASP A 6 12.12 -65.58 29.77
C ASP A 6 11.37 -66.81 29.29
N ARG A 7 11.97 -67.53 28.34
CA ARG A 7 12.02 -69.02 28.10
C ARG A 7 10.75 -69.70 27.60
N ALA A 8 10.77 -70.64 26.76
CA ALA A 8 11.72 -71.47 26.04
C ALA A 8 10.88 -72.51 25.27
N GLY A 9 11.41 -73.10 24.25
CA GLY A 9 10.76 -74.21 23.60
C GLY A 9 11.51 -74.66 22.35
N ASP A 10 12.53 -75.42 22.60
CA ASP A 10 13.35 -76.18 21.64
C ASP A 10 12.58 -77.45 21.18
N GLY A 11 12.71 -77.85 19.96
CA GLY A 11 12.41 -79.22 19.51
C GLY A 11 11.55 -79.32 18.25
N ASP A 12 12.07 -79.40 17.08
CA ASP A 12 12.11 -80.65 16.35
C ASP A 12 12.83 -80.53 14.99
N ARG A 13 13.97 -81.19 14.92
CA ARG A 13 14.69 -81.44 13.66
C ARG A 13 14.24 -82.78 13.16
N ALA A 14 13.73 -82.87 11.97
CA ALA A 14 14.00 -83.86 10.96
C ALA A 14 12.86 -84.02 9.95
N GLY A 15 13.19 -83.82 8.71
CA GLY A 15 12.38 -84.42 7.64
C GLY A 15 11.69 -83.46 6.69
N LYS A 16 12.42 -82.73 5.85
CA LYS A 16 11.95 -82.27 4.52
C LYS A 16 13.06 -81.68 3.67
N ARG A 17 14.16 -82.39 3.50
CA ARG A 17 15.12 -82.11 2.42
C ARG A 17 14.77 -82.94 1.21
N ALA A 18 13.81 -82.54 0.35
CA ALA A 18 13.66 -83.09 -1.00
C ALA A 18 12.59 -82.37 -1.88
N ARG A 19 12.00 -81.23 -1.51
CA ARG A 19 11.01 -80.58 -2.40
C ARG A 19 11.25 -79.05 -2.58
N VAL A 20 12.42 -78.54 -2.25
CA VAL A 20 12.73 -77.07 -2.32
C VAL A 20 13.44 -76.75 -3.62
N GLY A 21 14.00 -77.65 -4.38
CA GLY A 21 14.80 -77.35 -5.58
C GLY A 21 14.03 -76.89 -6.83
N LEU A 22 12.74 -77.23 -6.95
CA LEU A 22 11.99 -76.96 -8.19
C LEU A 22 11.09 -75.72 -8.11
N ARG A 23 10.83 -75.23 -6.89
CA ARG A 23 10.08 -73.95 -6.71
C ARG A 23 10.96 -72.70 -6.66
N ALA A 24 12.23 -72.85 -6.33
CA ALA A 24 13.17 -71.75 -6.32
C ALA A 24 13.60 -71.32 -7.72
N ALA A 25 13.68 -72.21 -8.68
CA ALA A 25 14.00 -71.88 -10.08
C ALA A 25 12.85 -71.20 -10.83
N ALA A 26 11.59 -71.47 -10.50
CA ALA A 26 10.44 -70.78 -11.08
C ALA A 26 10.21 -69.38 -10.51
N ALA A 27 10.54 -69.19 -9.22
CA ALA A 27 10.46 -67.88 -8.58
C ALA A 27 11.59 -66.92 -9.05
N ALA A 28 12.78 -67.44 -9.33
CA ALA A 28 13.89 -66.62 -9.88
C ALA A 28 13.66 -66.20 -11.35
N ALA A 29 12.99 -67.07 -12.16
CA ALA A 29 12.62 -66.71 -13.53
C ALA A 29 11.47 -65.68 -13.57
N ALA A 30 10.55 -65.67 -12.62
CA ALA A 30 9.48 -64.68 -12.53
C ALA A 30 9.96 -63.31 -12.06
N VAL A 31 11.02 -63.23 -11.22
CA VAL A 31 11.65 -61.96 -10.77
C VAL A 31 12.50 -61.34 -11.87
N VAL A 32 13.11 -62.13 -12.75
CA VAL A 32 13.92 -61.59 -13.87
C VAL A 32 13.04 -61.11 -15.03
N LEU A 33 11.80 -61.63 -15.18
CA LEU A 33 10.84 -61.15 -16.19
C LEU A 33 10.01 -59.96 -15.72
N SER A 34 9.89 -59.73 -14.42
CA SER A 34 9.26 -58.50 -13.87
C SER A 34 10.22 -57.33 -13.69
N GLY A 35 11.53 -57.51 -13.93
CA GLY A 35 12.56 -56.48 -13.81
C GLY A 35 12.78 -55.60 -15.07
N CYS A 36 12.08 -55.88 -16.15
CA CYS A 36 12.04 -55.00 -17.36
C CYS A 36 10.75 -54.21 -17.48
N GLY A 37 10.13 -53.88 -16.36
CA GLY A 37 9.15 -52.82 -16.32
C GLY A 37 9.93 -51.50 -16.48
N PHE A 38 9.92 -50.96 -17.70
CA PHE A 38 10.24 -49.56 -17.90
C PHE A 38 9.23 -48.74 -17.06
N GLY A 39 9.54 -48.51 -15.79
CA GLY A 39 8.87 -47.51 -14.99
C GLY A 39 8.88 -46.19 -15.76
N PRO A 40 7.92 -45.31 -15.59
CA PRO A 40 7.92 -44.04 -16.28
C PRO A 40 9.29 -43.35 -16.01
N VAL A 41 10.04 -43.13 -17.09
CA VAL A 41 11.39 -42.54 -17.02
C VAL A 41 11.33 -41.10 -16.47
N TYR A 42 10.14 -40.54 -16.41
CA TYR A 42 9.82 -39.22 -15.88
C TYR A 42 8.61 -39.30 -14.94
N PRO A 43 8.53 -38.38 -13.96
CA PRO A 43 7.35 -38.28 -13.12
C PRO A 43 6.09 -38.07 -13.96
N PRO A 44 4.92 -38.47 -13.49
CA PRO A 44 3.65 -38.25 -14.19
C PRO A 44 3.40 -36.72 -14.35
N ARG A 45 2.57 -36.36 -15.33
CA ARG A 45 2.11 -34.99 -15.53
C ARG A 45 1.69 -34.37 -14.21
N PRO A 46 2.25 -33.18 -13.82
CA PRO A 46 1.80 -32.50 -12.62
C PRO A 46 0.30 -32.16 -12.73
N PRO A 47 -0.53 -32.59 -11.76
CA PRO A 47 -1.96 -32.27 -11.79
C PRO A 47 -2.16 -30.76 -11.56
N SER A 48 -3.20 -30.20 -12.19
CA SER A 48 -3.64 -28.86 -11.81
C SER A 48 -4.31 -28.94 -10.44
N SER A 49 -3.68 -28.35 -9.43
CA SER A 49 -4.20 -28.33 -8.06
C SER A 49 -3.87 -26.99 -7.40
N ALA A 50 -4.78 -26.54 -6.52
CA ALA A 50 -4.56 -25.33 -5.75
C ALA A 50 -3.38 -25.50 -4.78
N GLY A 51 -2.57 -24.47 -4.62
CA GLY A 51 -1.69 -24.32 -3.47
C GLY A 51 -2.47 -23.93 -2.20
N ASP A 52 -1.76 -23.83 -1.09
CA ASP A 52 -2.35 -23.44 0.19
C ASP A 52 -2.96 -22.04 0.14
N ALA A 53 -4.09 -21.87 0.83
CA ALA A 53 -4.74 -20.57 0.96
C ALA A 53 -3.87 -19.64 1.83
N ILE A 54 -3.52 -18.48 1.31
CA ILE A 54 -2.76 -17.48 2.04
C ILE A 54 -3.69 -16.34 2.42
N ALA A 55 -3.63 -15.92 3.68
CA ALA A 55 -4.39 -14.79 4.18
C ALA A 55 -4.02 -13.50 3.44
N ASP A 56 -4.99 -12.62 3.27
CA ASP A 56 -4.74 -11.28 2.77
C ASP A 56 -3.81 -10.51 3.71
N PRO A 57 -2.94 -9.62 3.18
CA PRO A 57 -2.12 -8.78 4.04
C PRO A 57 -3.00 -7.99 5.00
N SER A 58 -2.55 -7.87 6.25
CA SER A 58 -3.20 -6.98 7.20
C SER A 58 -3.17 -5.54 6.69
N PRO A 59 -4.16 -4.71 7.05
CA PRO A 59 -4.14 -3.30 6.70
C PRO A 59 -2.83 -2.63 7.11
N SER A 60 -2.30 -1.80 6.25
CA SER A 60 -1.06 -1.08 6.47
C SER A 60 -1.32 0.28 7.13
N ARG A 61 -0.35 0.80 7.87
CA ARG A 61 -0.44 2.09 8.53
C ARG A 61 0.54 3.08 7.90
N VAL A 62 0.01 4.11 7.25
CA VAL A 62 0.78 5.18 6.61
C VAL A 62 0.79 6.39 7.54
N VAL A 63 1.95 6.72 8.11
CA VAL A 63 2.11 7.91 8.94
C VAL A 63 2.41 9.11 8.05
N VAL A 64 1.60 10.17 8.23
CA VAL A 64 1.69 11.44 7.51
C VAL A 64 1.98 12.53 8.51
N HIS A 65 3.11 13.22 8.37
CA HIS A 65 3.41 14.41 9.15
C HIS A 65 2.72 15.63 8.54
N ALA A 66 1.73 16.19 9.23
CA ALA A 66 0.96 17.34 8.77
C ALA A 66 1.46 18.62 9.42
N THR A 67 1.74 19.65 8.61
CA THR A 67 2.21 20.97 9.06
C THR A 67 1.28 22.06 8.54
N VAL A 68 0.77 22.90 9.45
CA VAL A 68 -0.02 24.09 9.15
C VAL A 68 0.77 25.32 9.62
N SER A 69 1.17 26.17 8.69
CA SER A 69 1.98 27.37 9.03
C SER A 69 1.16 28.42 9.76
N SER A 70 1.83 29.22 10.61
CA SER A 70 1.21 30.38 11.30
C SER A 70 0.55 31.36 10.32
N ARG A 71 1.11 31.52 9.11
CA ARG A 71 0.53 32.36 8.05
C ARG A 71 -0.79 31.81 7.51
N ALA A 72 -0.90 30.49 7.33
CA ALA A 72 -2.16 29.87 6.90
C ALA A 72 -3.24 30.04 7.96
N ILE A 73 -2.89 29.86 9.24
CA ILE A 73 -3.81 30.08 10.36
C ILE A 73 -4.27 31.53 10.39
N ALA A 74 -3.36 32.49 10.25
CA ALA A 74 -3.69 33.92 10.21
C ALA A 74 -4.67 34.25 9.09
N ARG A 75 -4.47 33.70 7.91
CA ARG A 75 -5.37 33.89 6.75
C ARG A 75 -6.75 33.31 7.04
N ALA A 76 -6.83 32.07 7.52
CA ALA A 76 -8.11 31.42 7.85
C ALA A 76 -8.88 32.22 8.93
N LEU A 77 -8.18 32.75 9.93
CA LEU A 77 -8.78 33.61 10.95
C LEU A 77 -9.24 34.96 10.36
N ASP A 78 -8.47 35.55 9.44
CA ASP A 78 -8.84 36.83 8.80
C ASP A 78 -10.10 36.70 7.93
N GLU A 79 -10.30 35.53 7.31
CA GLU A 79 -11.49 35.23 6.51
C GLU A 79 -12.72 34.91 7.40
N ALA A 80 -12.51 34.19 8.50
CA ALA A 80 -13.59 33.71 9.35
C ALA A 80 -14.09 34.73 10.39
N LEU A 81 -13.20 35.62 10.87
CA LEU A 81 -13.57 36.63 11.87
C LEU A 81 -14.11 37.89 11.21
N PRO A 82 -15.18 38.53 11.74
CA PRO A 82 -15.69 39.80 11.21
C PRO A 82 -14.63 40.89 11.29
N LYS A 83 -14.55 41.71 10.25
CA LYS A 83 -13.60 42.84 10.16
C LYS A 83 -14.05 44.07 10.95
N GLY A 84 -15.30 44.12 11.37
CA GLY A 84 -15.85 45.22 12.17
C GLY A 84 -17.24 44.88 12.71
N GLY A 85 -17.75 45.75 13.53
CA GLY A 85 -19.08 45.61 14.12
C GLY A 85 -19.54 46.89 14.86
N GLN A 86 -20.73 46.82 15.43
CA GLN A 86 -21.32 47.89 16.24
C GLN A 86 -22.03 47.28 17.47
N GLY A 87 -22.19 48.08 18.50
CA GLY A 87 -22.89 47.69 19.69
C GLY A 87 -23.31 48.89 20.53
N THR A 88 -23.87 48.64 21.72
CA THR A 88 -24.24 49.67 22.70
C THR A 88 -23.63 49.41 24.05
N PHE A 89 -23.36 50.47 24.81
CA PHE A 89 -22.89 50.39 26.19
C PHE A 89 -23.65 51.40 27.06
N PRO A 90 -23.91 51.09 28.35
CA PRO A 90 -24.57 52.01 29.24
C PRO A 90 -23.60 53.13 29.69
N LEU A 91 -24.04 54.38 29.54
CA LEU A 91 -23.32 55.51 30.01
C LEU A 91 -24.29 56.54 30.63
N LEU A 92 -24.12 56.92 31.91
CA LEU A 92 -24.94 57.89 32.60
C LEU A 92 -26.48 57.62 32.48
N GLY A 93 -26.90 56.37 32.57
CA GLY A 93 -28.29 55.98 32.50
C GLY A 93 -28.90 55.90 31.10
N SER A 94 -28.12 56.05 30.03
CA SER A 94 -28.56 55.88 28.64
C SER A 94 -27.63 54.98 27.89
N ASP A 95 -28.16 54.20 26.94
CA ASP A 95 -27.37 53.38 26.02
C ASP A 95 -26.72 54.26 24.97
N ARG A 96 -25.44 54.08 24.74
CA ARG A 96 -24.61 54.75 23.74
C ARG A 96 -24.08 53.78 22.71
N GLY A 97 -23.97 54.21 21.46
CA GLY A 97 -23.41 53.41 20.38
C GLY A 97 -21.88 53.31 20.45
N PHE A 98 -21.35 52.23 19.96
CA PHE A 98 -19.95 52.12 19.57
C PHE A 98 -19.83 51.34 18.29
N THR A 99 -18.82 51.66 17.52
CA THR A 99 -18.38 50.92 16.31
C THR A 99 -16.95 50.48 16.49
N TRP A 100 -16.57 49.42 15.80
CA TRP A 100 -15.19 48.95 15.83
C TRP A 100 -14.79 48.34 14.50
N GLN A 101 -13.50 48.45 14.19
CA GLN A 101 -12.85 47.77 13.04
C GLN A 101 -11.55 47.14 13.54
N ARG A 102 -11.25 45.93 13.04
CA ARG A 102 -10.00 45.27 13.38
C ARG A 102 -9.01 45.29 12.20
N GLY A 103 -7.74 45.30 12.54
CA GLY A 103 -6.66 45.03 11.59
C GLY A 103 -6.52 43.53 11.29
N THR A 104 -5.57 43.18 10.44
CA THR A 104 -5.22 41.80 10.09
C THR A 104 -4.63 41.09 11.30
N PRO A 105 -5.10 39.89 11.65
CA PRO A 105 -4.56 39.12 12.76
C PRO A 105 -3.14 38.62 12.46
N THR A 106 -2.29 38.64 13.47
CA THR A 106 -0.98 38.03 13.47
C THR A 106 -1.01 36.80 14.36
N VAL A 107 -0.43 35.69 13.91
CA VAL A 107 -0.44 34.43 14.64
C VAL A 107 0.98 34.03 15.02
N ARG A 108 1.16 33.77 16.31
CA ARG A 108 2.39 33.20 16.88
C ARG A 108 2.06 31.89 17.54
N VAL A 109 2.91 30.91 17.39
CA VAL A 109 2.74 29.59 17.97
C VAL A 109 3.87 29.36 18.97
N GLY A 110 3.56 28.86 20.14
CA GLY A 110 4.57 28.58 21.17
C GLY A 110 3.94 28.25 22.52
N GLN A 111 4.71 27.67 23.44
CA GLN A 111 4.32 27.31 24.80
C GLN A 111 3.02 26.49 24.90
N GLY A 112 2.76 25.62 23.92
CA GLY A 112 1.56 24.77 23.90
C GLY A 112 0.27 25.51 23.49
N ARG A 113 0.35 26.78 23.05
CA ARG A 113 -0.80 27.61 22.64
C ARG A 113 -0.56 28.36 21.36
N VAL A 114 -1.63 28.69 20.70
CA VAL A 114 -1.66 29.65 19.59
C VAL A 114 -2.02 31.02 20.15
N ALA A 115 -1.16 32.01 19.95
CA ALA A 115 -1.41 33.40 20.25
C ALA A 115 -1.85 34.13 18.98
N VAL A 116 -3.02 34.74 19.03
CA VAL A 116 -3.55 35.58 17.96
C VAL A 116 -3.59 37.05 18.47
N ASP A 117 -2.81 37.92 17.83
CA ASP A 117 -2.77 39.34 18.17
C ASP A 117 -3.39 40.16 17.04
N PHE A 118 -4.24 41.12 17.35
CA PHE A 118 -4.78 42.05 16.39
C PHE A 118 -5.15 43.39 17.05
N HIS A 119 -5.01 44.45 16.28
CA HIS A 119 -5.42 45.78 16.66
C HIS A 119 -6.90 45.99 16.35
N VAL A 120 -7.62 46.74 17.20
CA VAL A 120 -9.01 47.14 17.01
C VAL A 120 -9.13 48.63 17.24
N ASP A 121 -9.57 49.33 16.21
CA ASP A 121 -9.97 50.75 16.32
C ASP A 121 -11.45 50.77 16.68
N ALA A 122 -11.77 51.17 17.90
CA ALA A 122 -13.14 51.35 18.33
C ALA A 122 -13.47 52.84 18.51
N ARG A 123 -14.69 53.20 18.12
CA ARG A 123 -15.22 54.55 18.34
C ARG A 123 -16.47 54.46 19.17
N ALA A 124 -16.47 55.15 20.32
CA ALA A 124 -17.59 55.21 21.25
C ALA A 124 -18.25 56.60 21.25
N ASP A 125 -19.57 56.64 21.19
CA ASP A 125 -20.35 57.87 21.21
C ASP A 125 -20.54 58.35 22.66
N LEU A 126 -20.16 59.59 22.91
CA LEU A 126 -20.40 60.31 24.17
C LEU A 126 -21.48 61.35 23.98
N PRO A 127 -22.05 61.95 25.07
CA PRO A 127 -23.19 62.88 24.97
C PRO A 127 -22.95 64.10 24.07
N LEU A 128 -21.73 64.56 23.94
CA LEU A 128 -21.36 65.77 23.16
C LEU A 128 -20.17 65.57 22.24
N SER A 129 -19.64 64.37 22.16
CA SER A 129 -18.42 64.04 21.38
C SER A 129 -18.35 62.56 21.07
N HIS A 130 -17.27 62.11 20.49
CA HIS A 130 -16.90 60.70 20.37
C HIS A 130 -15.46 60.53 20.90
N VAL A 131 -15.12 59.31 21.23
CA VAL A 131 -13.75 58.92 21.62
C VAL A 131 -13.29 57.78 20.76
N ASP A 132 -12.10 57.89 20.19
CA ASP A 132 -11.43 56.84 19.47
C ASP A 132 -10.57 56.04 20.46
N LEU A 133 -10.72 54.73 20.45
CA LEU A 133 -10.14 53.78 21.39
C LEU A 133 -9.24 52.79 20.62
N PRO A 134 -7.93 52.99 20.59
CA PRO A 134 -7.01 52.01 20.07
C PRO A 134 -6.87 50.86 21.08
N ILE A 135 -7.26 49.67 20.66
CA ILE A 135 -7.33 48.48 21.52
C ILE A 135 -6.41 47.42 20.93
N GLU A 136 -5.55 46.87 21.76
CA GLU A 136 -4.76 45.70 21.45
C GLU A 136 -5.44 44.48 22.04
N VAL A 137 -5.69 43.50 21.20
CA VAL A 137 -6.32 42.23 21.58
C VAL A 137 -5.33 41.09 21.40
N ARG A 138 -5.18 40.32 22.45
CA ARG A 138 -4.44 39.05 22.43
C ARG A 138 -5.37 37.93 22.84
N VAL A 139 -5.44 36.89 22.01
CA VAL A 139 -6.14 35.65 22.28
C VAL A 139 -5.14 34.51 22.38
N LEU A 140 -5.12 33.80 23.50
CA LEU A 140 -4.38 32.55 23.66
C LEU A 140 -5.38 31.42 23.62
N ALA A 141 -5.14 30.41 22.78
CA ALA A 141 -6.05 29.28 22.60
C ALA A 141 -5.33 27.99 22.25
N GLU A 142 -5.94 26.87 22.54
CA GLU A 142 -5.52 25.54 22.14
C GLU A 142 -6.32 25.07 20.93
N PRO A 143 -5.69 24.80 19.78
CA PRO A 143 -6.41 24.29 18.61
C PRO A 143 -6.72 22.79 18.78
N VAL A 144 -7.96 22.43 18.55
CA VAL A 144 -8.41 21.02 18.57
C VAL A 144 -9.18 20.70 17.29
N VAL A 145 -9.06 19.47 16.83
CA VAL A 145 -9.86 18.95 15.71
C VAL A 145 -10.76 17.85 16.24
N THR A 146 -12.04 17.98 15.98
CA THR A 146 -13.07 17.02 16.39
C THR A 146 -13.09 15.79 15.45
N SER A 147 -13.78 14.73 15.87
CA SER A 147 -13.89 13.50 15.07
C SER A 147 -14.60 13.69 13.72
N ASP A 148 -15.39 14.76 13.58
CA ASP A 148 -16.10 15.15 12.37
C ASP A 148 -15.34 16.22 11.56
N TYR A 149 -14.04 16.36 11.77
CA TYR A 149 -13.14 17.26 11.05
C TYR A 149 -13.49 18.75 11.17
N VAL A 150 -13.94 19.18 12.33
CA VAL A 150 -14.13 20.60 12.64
C VAL A 150 -13.01 21.06 13.57
N ALA A 151 -12.23 22.04 13.11
CA ALA A 151 -11.23 22.69 13.95
C ALA A 151 -11.90 23.75 14.83
N ARG A 152 -11.57 23.76 16.13
CA ARG A 152 -12.08 24.69 17.14
C ARG A 152 -10.93 25.18 18.02
N LEU A 153 -11.18 26.31 18.68
CA LEU A 153 -10.28 26.85 19.69
C LEU A 153 -10.85 26.55 21.10
N GLN A 154 -10.04 25.93 21.93
CA GLN A 154 -10.38 25.63 23.32
C GLN A 154 -9.46 26.37 24.28
N SER A 155 -9.81 26.39 25.58
CA SER A 155 -9.00 27.00 26.64
C SER A 155 -8.62 28.46 26.31
N THR A 156 -9.59 29.23 25.79
CA THR A 156 -9.34 30.58 25.32
C THR A 156 -9.16 31.55 26.47
N GLU A 157 -8.10 32.34 26.41
CA GLU A 157 -7.84 33.48 27.28
C GLU A 157 -7.75 34.74 26.43
N VAL A 158 -8.61 35.71 26.68
CA VAL A 158 -8.64 36.98 25.92
C VAL A 158 -8.16 38.11 26.80
N THR A 159 -7.10 38.79 26.37
CA THR A 159 -6.56 39.99 27.00
C THR A 159 -6.82 41.17 26.08
N VAL A 160 -7.44 42.20 26.64
CA VAL A 160 -7.74 43.46 25.95
C VAL A 160 -7.03 44.58 26.67
N THR A 161 -6.21 45.31 25.95
CA THR A 161 -5.45 46.44 26.50
C THR A 161 -5.59 47.69 25.60
N THR A 162 -5.47 48.88 26.18
CA THR A 162 -5.42 50.14 25.43
C THR A 162 -4.14 50.88 25.75
N SER A 163 -3.57 51.55 24.79
CA SER A 163 -2.40 52.40 24.96
C SER A 163 -2.73 53.79 25.52
N ASP A 164 -3.99 54.20 25.41
CA ASP A 164 -4.43 55.54 25.87
C ASP A 164 -4.52 55.60 27.40
N ARG A 165 -3.75 56.54 28.01
CA ARG A 165 -3.70 56.76 29.44
C ARG A 165 -4.97 57.39 29.98
N LEU A 166 -5.66 58.24 29.18
CA LEU A 166 -6.92 58.87 29.57
C LEU A 166 -8.04 57.87 29.67
N VAL A 167 -8.06 56.90 28.78
CA VAL A 167 -9.01 55.80 28.74
C VAL A 167 -8.84 54.87 29.99
N LYS A 168 -7.60 54.64 30.42
CA LYS A 168 -7.32 53.82 31.61
C LYS A 168 -7.81 54.48 32.90
N ALA A 169 -7.96 55.81 32.95
CA ALA A 169 -8.37 56.54 34.15
C ALA A 169 -9.88 56.79 34.22
N ALA A 170 -10.64 56.53 33.17
CA ALA A 170 -12.06 56.81 33.10
C ALA A 170 -12.90 55.55 33.32
N ASP A 171 -13.54 55.36 34.50
CA ASP A 171 -14.38 54.23 34.86
C ASP A 171 -15.50 53.96 33.83
N SER A 172 -16.03 54.99 33.19
CA SER A 172 -17.08 54.87 32.18
C SER A 172 -16.64 54.19 30.89
N ILE A 173 -15.35 54.23 30.56
CA ILE A 173 -14.76 53.62 29.34
C ILE A 173 -14.36 52.17 29.63
N GLY A 174 -14.13 51.80 30.91
CA GLY A 174 -13.90 50.41 31.31
C GLY A 174 -15.04 49.49 30.90
N GLY A 175 -16.29 49.97 30.89
CA GLY A 175 -17.46 49.23 30.41
C GLY A 175 -17.45 48.90 28.90
N VAL A 176 -16.82 49.77 28.06
CA VAL A 176 -16.66 49.48 26.64
C VAL A 176 -15.63 48.37 26.41
N LEU A 177 -14.47 48.45 27.10
CA LEU A 177 -13.41 47.42 27.00
C LEU A 177 -13.92 46.03 27.43
N GLU A 178 -14.67 45.98 28.54
CA GLU A 178 -15.29 44.70 29.00
C GLU A 178 -16.32 44.14 27.99
N LYS A 179 -17.10 45.01 27.34
CA LYS A 179 -18.05 44.59 26.30
C LYS A 179 -17.32 44.09 25.05
N VAL A 180 -16.29 44.80 24.58
CA VAL A 180 -15.45 44.41 23.46
C VAL A 180 -14.79 43.07 23.79
N LYS A 181 -14.24 42.89 25.00
CA LYS A 181 -13.67 41.64 25.47
C LYS A 181 -14.67 40.48 25.40
N LYS A 182 -15.88 40.66 25.99
CA LYS A 182 -16.93 39.65 25.96
C LYS A 182 -17.42 39.31 24.55
N GLU A 183 -17.51 40.31 23.68
CA GLU A 183 -17.88 40.08 22.28
C GLU A 183 -16.80 39.22 21.58
N ILE A 184 -15.53 39.54 21.78
CA ILE A 184 -14.40 38.77 21.21
C ILE A 184 -14.35 37.39 21.83
N GLU A 185 -14.48 37.22 23.15
CA GLU A 185 -14.54 35.93 23.83
C GLU A 185 -15.67 35.06 23.25
N GLY A 186 -16.87 35.62 23.09
CA GLY A 186 -18.01 34.92 22.50
C GLY A 186 -17.74 34.46 21.06
N ARG A 187 -17.12 35.30 20.25
CA ARG A 187 -16.80 34.99 18.85
C ARG A 187 -15.68 33.97 18.73
N VAL A 188 -14.65 34.08 19.55
CA VAL A 188 -13.53 33.12 19.57
C VAL A 188 -14.02 31.76 20.08
N ALA A 189 -14.89 31.74 21.10
CA ALA A 189 -15.50 30.49 21.58
C ALA A 189 -16.42 29.84 20.55
N ALA A 190 -17.10 30.65 19.70
CA ALA A 190 -17.93 30.17 18.61
C ALA A 190 -17.13 29.84 17.33
N PHE A 191 -15.82 30.15 17.33
CA PHE A 191 -14.99 29.89 16.13
C PHE A 191 -14.95 28.41 15.79
N SER A 192 -15.26 28.11 14.56
CA SER A 192 -15.14 26.79 13.98
C SER A 192 -14.72 26.89 12.52
N TYR A 193 -13.78 26.03 12.13
CA TYR A 193 -13.33 25.94 10.75
C TYR A 193 -13.61 24.53 10.24
N ASP A 194 -14.39 24.45 9.17
CA ASP A 194 -14.83 23.19 8.59
C ASP A 194 -13.74 22.59 7.66
N LEU A 195 -13.09 21.53 8.11
CA LEU A 195 -12.08 20.80 7.35
C LEU A 195 -12.68 19.69 6.46
N ARG A 196 -13.97 19.38 6.60
CA ARG A 196 -14.61 18.27 5.87
C ARG A 196 -14.46 18.34 4.36
N PRO A 197 -14.62 19.50 3.68
CA PRO A 197 -14.44 19.57 2.24
C PRO A 197 -13.02 19.21 1.81
N MET A 198 -12.02 19.74 2.52
CA MET A 198 -10.59 19.50 2.27
C MET A 198 -10.23 18.02 2.50
N VAL A 199 -10.72 17.42 3.58
CA VAL A 199 -10.49 16.01 3.89
C VAL A 199 -11.18 15.10 2.88
N ALA A 200 -12.41 15.42 2.46
CA ALA A 200 -13.13 14.66 1.45
C ALA A 200 -12.40 14.68 0.10
N GLU A 201 -11.91 15.85 -0.33
CA GLU A 201 -11.13 15.98 -1.57
C GLU A 201 -9.81 15.19 -1.51
N ALA A 202 -9.05 15.32 -0.40
CA ALA A 202 -7.82 14.58 -0.21
C ALA A 202 -8.07 13.07 -0.20
N HIS A 203 -9.11 12.63 0.50
CA HIS A 203 -9.51 11.23 0.56
C HIS A 203 -9.91 10.69 -0.83
N GLU A 204 -10.71 11.42 -1.60
CA GLU A 204 -11.09 11.03 -2.97
C GLU A 204 -9.86 10.87 -3.87
N ARG A 205 -8.90 11.79 -3.76
CA ARG A 205 -7.65 11.73 -4.54
C ARG A 205 -6.78 10.53 -4.15
N ILE A 206 -6.67 10.19 -2.86
CA ILE A 206 -5.94 9.01 -2.37
C ILE A 206 -6.64 7.72 -2.82
N ALA A 207 -7.97 7.67 -2.77
CA ALA A 207 -8.75 6.50 -3.15
C ALA A 207 -8.87 6.31 -4.68
N ARG A 208 -8.44 7.31 -5.47
CA ARG A 208 -8.46 7.24 -6.93
C ARG A 208 -7.50 6.16 -7.41
N PRO A 209 -7.95 5.24 -8.27
CA PRO A 209 -7.10 4.19 -8.79
C PRO A 209 -5.87 4.74 -9.52
N LEU A 210 -4.73 4.17 -9.21
CA LEU A 210 -3.48 4.44 -9.90
C LEU A 210 -3.28 3.41 -11.00
N ASP A 211 -3.11 3.85 -12.23
CA ASP A 211 -2.75 2.99 -13.35
C ASP A 211 -1.30 2.51 -13.23
N LEU A 212 -1.13 1.19 -13.20
CA LEU A 212 0.16 0.51 -13.11
C LEU A 212 0.49 -0.13 -14.46
N PRO A 213 1.40 0.45 -15.26
CA PRO A 213 1.90 -0.20 -16.45
C PRO A 213 2.83 -1.36 -16.05
N LEU A 214 2.43 -2.56 -16.39
CA LEU A 214 3.18 -3.80 -16.13
C LEU A 214 3.61 -4.43 -17.48
N GLY A 215 4.40 -3.71 -18.25
CA GLY A 215 4.73 -4.06 -19.63
C GLY A 215 3.51 -3.83 -20.56
N ASP A 216 3.11 -4.86 -21.30
CA ASP A 216 1.92 -4.79 -22.16
C ASP A 216 0.59 -4.96 -21.40
N ALA A 217 0.63 -5.29 -20.11
CA ALA A 217 -0.53 -5.39 -19.25
C ALA A 217 -0.76 -4.09 -18.46
N HIS A 218 -2.03 -3.71 -18.29
CA HIS A 218 -2.45 -2.59 -17.45
C HIS A 218 -3.15 -3.10 -16.19
N GLY A 219 -2.62 -2.74 -15.04
CA GLY A 219 -3.21 -3.00 -13.74
C GLY A 219 -3.64 -1.72 -13.05
N CYS A 220 -4.46 -1.84 -12.04
CA CYS A 220 -4.85 -0.74 -11.17
C CYS A 220 -4.52 -1.04 -9.72
N ALA A 221 -3.83 -0.10 -9.06
CA ALA A 221 -3.70 -0.09 -7.61
C ALA A 221 -4.74 0.84 -7.00
N LYS A 222 -5.37 0.40 -5.93
CA LYS A 222 -6.32 1.18 -5.14
C LYS A 222 -5.94 1.13 -3.67
N LEU A 223 -6.08 2.26 -2.98
CA LEU A 223 -5.92 2.36 -1.53
C LEU A 223 -7.29 2.63 -0.90
N ASP A 224 -7.82 1.67 -0.18
CA ASP A 224 -9.02 1.87 0.63
C ASP A 224 -8.61 2.37 2.01
N VAL A 225 -9.02 3.58 2.39
CA VAL A 225 -8.74 4.18 3.70
C VAL A 225 -9.78 3.67 4.70
N LEU A 226 -9.37 2.84 5.62
CA LEU A 226 -10.22 2.19 6.63
C LEU A 226 -10.34 3.00 7.92
N GLY A 227 -9.35 3.86 8.23
CA GLY A 227 -9.32 4.68 9.41
C GLY A 227 -8.34 5.83 9.28
N ILE A 228 -8.61 6.92 10.00
CA ILE A 228 -7.72 8.07 10.14
C ILE A 228 -7.53 8.34 11.62
N GLU A 229 -6.30 8.24 12.09
CA GLU A 229 -5.92 8.51 13.47
C GLU A 229 -5.11 9.81 13.53
N ALA A 230 -5.27 10.58 14.59
CA ALA A 230 -4.55 11.82 14.82
C ALA A 230 -3.83 11.76 16.17
N GLY A 231 -2.53 11.97 16.16
CA GLY A 231 -1.70 12.10 17.33
C GLY A 231 -1.88 13.44 18.08
N PRO A 232 -1.10 13.69 19.12
CA PRO A 232 -1.08 14.97 19.82
C PRO A 232 -0.73 16.12 18.85
N THR A 233 -1.25 17.30 19.15
CA THR A 233 -0.87 18.52 18.43
C THR A 233 0.45 19.04 19.00
N VAL A 234 1.43 19.29 18.14
CA VAL A 234 2.70 19.93 18.49
C VAL A 234 2.69 21.35 17.95
N LEU A 235 3.09 22.29 18.79
CA LEU A 235 3.12 23.72 18.48
C LEU A 235 4.58 24.18 18.43
N ALA A 236 5.11 24.33 17.21
CA ALA A 236 6.47 24.82 16.93
C ALA A 236 6.39 26.13 16.12
N ASP A 237 6.88 26.15 14.88
CA ASP A 237 6.73 27.30 13.97
C ASP A 237 5.34 27.39 13.32
N GLY A 238 4.50 26.43 13.62
CA GLY A 238 3.12 26.26 13.18
C GLY A 238 2.42 25.21 14.03
N ILE A 239 1.34 24.67 13.51
CA ILE A 239 0.65 23.50 14.09
C ILE A 239 1.17 22.28 13.34
N GLU A 240 1.78 21.37 14.06
CA GLU A 240 2.24 20.06 13.56
C GLU A 240 1.41 18.96 14.19
N LYS A 241 1.09 17.96 13.38
CA LYS A 241 0.29 16.81 13.83
C LYS A 241 0.63 15.57 13.00
N ASP A 242 0.98 14.49 13.67
CA ASP A 242 1.10 13.21 13.01
C ASP A 242 -0.28 12.60 12.82
N LEU A 243 -0.56 12.19 11.60
CA LEU A 243 -1.75 11.46 11.21
C LEU A 243 -1.34 10.04 10.82
N ALA A 244 -2.15 9.04 11.14
CA ALA A 244 -1.95 7.70 10.63
C ALA A 244 -3.18 7.27 9.82
N LEU A 245 -2.96 6.97 8.54
CA LEU A 245 -3.96 6.41 7.66
C LEU A 245 -3.86 4.89 7.75
N VAL A 246 -4.93 4.23 8.17
CA VAL A 246 -5.05 2.77 8.10
C VAL A 246 -5.59 2.44 6.73
N VAL A 247 -4.79 1.80 5.88
CA VAL A 247 -5.10 1.56 4.48
C VAL A 247 -5.08 0.08 4.14
N SER A 248 -6.00 -0.34 3.26
CA SER A 248 -6.00 -1.66 2.64
C SER A 248 -5.73 -1.49 1.15
N PRO A 249 -4.50 -1.78 0.69
CA PRO A 249 -4.19 -1.69 -0.72
C PRO A 249 -4.70 -2.92 -1.47
N SER A 250 -5.16 -2.73 -2.69
CA SER A 250 -5.50 -3.80 -3.62
C SER A 250 -4.94 -3.51 -5.02
N VAL A 251 -4.54 -4.56 -5.72
CA VAL A 251 -4.08 -4.47 -7.10
C VAL A 251 -4.89 -5.47 -7.94
N THR A 252 -5.49 -4.99 -9.02
CA THR A 252 -6.25 -5.82 -9.97
C THR A 252 -5.62 -5.79 -11.35
N LEU A 253 -5.52 -6.96 -11.98
CA LEU A 253 -5.02 -7.18 -13.32
C LEU A 253 -6.05 -8.02 -14.11
N PRO A 254 -6.57 -7.51 -15.23
CA PRO A 254 -6.57 -6.13 -15.70
C PRO A 254 -7.37 -5.20 -14.77
N CYS A 255 -7.29 -3.87 -15.01
CA CYS A 255 -8.14 -2.91 -14.32
C CYS A 255 -9.62 -3.25 -14.48
N GLY A 256 -10.29 -3.55 -13.38
CA GLY A 256 -11.73 -3.76 -13.35
C GLY A 256 -12.50 -2.45 -13.21
N SER A 257 -13.84 -2.52 -13.24
CA SER A 257 -14.69 -1.38 -12.89
C SER A 257 -14.50 -1.06 -11.39
N ILE A 258 -14.04 0.14 -11.09
CA ILE A 258 -13.83 0.58 -9.70
C ILE A 258 -15.02 1.45 -9.31
N GLY A 259 -15.72 1.03 -8.26
CA GLY A 259 -16.82 1.80 -7.68
C GLY A 259 -16.34 3.13 -7.07
N PRO A 260 -17.27 4.06 -6.76
CA PRO A 260 -16.94 5.31 -6.08
C PRO A 260 -16.24 5.05 -4.74
N ALA A 261 -15.38 5.97 -4.33
CA ALA A 261 -14.75 5.91 -3.02
C ALA A 261 -15.81 6.01 -1.90
N ALA A 262 -15.62 5.27 -0.83
CA ALA A 262 -16.41 5.45 0.39
C ALA A 262 -16.15 6.86 0.97
N PRO A 263 -17.05 7.43 1.78
CA PRO A 263 -16.75 8.68 2.48
C PRO A 263 -15.57 8.49 3.45
N PRO A 264 -14.83 9.57 3.76
CA PRO A 264 -13.73 9.49 4.72
C PRO A 264 -14.21 8.99 6.09
N PRO A 265 -13.48 8.07 6.74
CA PRO A 265 -13.82 7.59 8.09
C PRO A 265 -13.69 8.74 9.11
N PRO A 266 -14.35 8.67 10.28
CA PRO A 266 -14.21 9.66 11.33
C PRO A 266 -12.76 9.71 11.85
N LEU A 267 -12.33 10.90 12.31
CA LEU A 267 -11.01 11.10 12.90
C LEU A 267 -10.98 10.50 14.30
N ALA A 268 -10.08 9.57 14.56
CA ALA A 268 -9.82 9.00 15.87
C ALA A 268 -8.61 9.72 16.50
N ASN A 269 -8.84 10.45 17.63
CA ASN A 269 -7.75 11.04 18.38
C ASN A 269 -7.07 9.98 19.27
N VAL A 270 -5.77 9.79 19.08
CA VAL A 270 -4.95 8.82 19.82
C VAL A 270 -3.87 9.54 20.63
N SER A 271 -3.41 8.90 21.72
CA SER A 271 -2.42 9.51 22.60
C SER A 271 -1.02 9.62 22.00
N THR A 272 -0.68 8.73 21.06
CA THR A 272 0.65 8.71 20.41
C THR A 272 0.55 8.13 19.01
N ILE A 273 1.35 8.70 18.11
CA ILE A 273 1.69 8.09 16.82
C ILE A 273 3.21 8.07 16.75
N THR A 274 3.78 6.92 16.44
CA THR A 274 5.22 6.81 16.24
C THR A 274 5.54 7.30 14.82
N PRO A 275 6.25 8.43 14.67
CA PRO A 275 6.67 8.90 13.35
C PRO A 275 7.70 7.95 12.73
N GLY A 276 7.72 7.88 11.41
CA GLY A 276 8.67 7.02 10.71
C GLY A 276 8.25 6.72 9.27
N PRO A 277 9.06 5.97 8.54
CA PRO A 277 8.68 5.51 7.23
C PRO A 277 7.46 4.59 7.32
N PHE A 278 6.58 4.67 6.35
CA PHE A 278 5.49 3.71 6.21
C PHE A 278 5.98 2.45 5.48
N VAL A 279 5.30 1.33 5.75
CA VAL A 279 5.41 0.09 4.98
C VAL A 279 4.01 -0.32 4.56
N VAL A 280 3.76 -0.35 3.25
CA VAL A 280 2.50 -0.79 2.66
C VAL A 280 2.73 -2.10 1.93
N THR A 281 2.02 -3.16 2.33
CA THR A 281 2.11 -4.46 1.67
C THR A 281 1.00 -4.60 0.64
N LEU A 282 1.38 -4.68 -0.62
CA LEU A 282 0.50 -4.90 -1.76
C LEU A 282 0.40 -6.40 -2.05
N ALA A 283 -0.80 -6.91 -2.27
CA ALA A 283 -1.01 -8.23 -2.84
C ALA A 283 -1.43 -8.09 -4.30
N ILE A 284 -0.58 -8.55 -5.21
CA ILE A 284 -0.84 -8.53 -6.65
C ILE A 284 -1.26 -9.94 -7.05
N ALA A 285 -2.46 -10.09 -7.60
CA ALA A 285 -2.97 -11.34 -8.11
C ALA A 285 -2.84 -11.36 -9.64
N ALA A 286 -1.95 -12.17 -10.17
CA ALA A 286 -1.80 -12.40 -11.61
C ALA A 286 -2.53 -13.69 -12.00
N ARG A 287 -3.57 -13.60 -12.80
CA ARG A 287 -4.28 -14.79 -13.29
C ARG A 287 -3.39 -15.63 -14.19
N TYR A 288 -3.53 -16.93 -14.12
CA TYR A 288 -2.70 -17.83 -14.94
C TYR A 288 -2.93 -17.65 -16.45
N GLU A 289 -4.14 -17.26 -16.86
CA GLU A 289 -4.44 -16.94 -18.25
C GLU A 289 -3.65 -15.72 -18.73
N GLU A 290 -3.44 -14.71 -17.85
CA GLU A 290 -2.64 -13.53 -18.17
C GLU A 290 -1.14 -13.87 -18.23
N LEU A 291 -0.65 -14.74 -17.33
CA LEU A 291 0.72 -15.24 -17.40
C LEU A 291 0.95 -16.07 -18.67
N THR A 292 0.00 -16.90 -19.05
CA THR A 292 0.00 -17.66 -20.30
C THR A 292 0.08 -16.74 -21.52
N ARG A 293 -0.74 -15.68 -21.54
CA ARG A 293 -0.74 -14.68 -22.61
C ARG A 293 0.59 -13.93 -22.67
N ALA A 294 1.09 -13.45 -21.52
CA ALA A 294 2.37 -12.76 -21.44
C ALA A 294 3.54 -13.63 -21.92
N MET A 295 3.52 -14.92 -21.59
CA MET A 295 4.51 -15.86 -22.09
C MET A 295 4.40 -16.06 -23.61
N GLY A 296 3.18 -16.09 -24.14
CA GLY A 296 2.94 -16.17 -25.58
C GLY A 296 3.51 -14.99 -26.39
N LEU A 297 3.59 -13.80 -25.78
CA LEU A 297 4.19 -12.61 -26.42
C LEU A 297 5.70 -12.73 -26.60
N ALA A 298 6.38 -13.58 -25.81
CA ALA A 298 7.81 -13.86 -25.98
C ALA A 298 8.10 -14.79 -27.18
N PHE A 299 7.07 -15.32 -27.84
CA PHE A 299 7.19 -16.25 -28.95
C PHE A 299 7.06 -15.51 -30.29
N THR A 300 8.07 -15.62 -31.14
CA THR A 300 8.04 -15.04 -32.49
C THR A 300 7.12 -15.89 -33.37
N ASP A 301 6.09 -15.29 -33.94
CA ASP A 301 5.06 -15.98 -34.73
C ASP A 301 4.43 -17.18 -34.00
N GLY A 302 4.25 -17.04 -32.67
CA GLY A 302 3.69 -18.08 -31.82
C GLY A 302 4.62 -19.27 -31.56
N LYS A 303 5.91 -19.17 -31.89
CA LYS A 303 6.89 -20.23 -31.72
C LYS A 303 8.17 -19.72 -31.08
N LEU A 304 8.74 -20.52 -30.20
CA LEU A 304 10.08 -20.34 -29.66
C LEU A 304 10.98 -21.44 -30.22
N PHE A 305 11.93 -21.07 -31.08
CA PHE A 305 12.84 -22.04 -31.70
C PHE A 305 13.99 -22.39 -30.77
N PHE A 306 14.31 -23.67 -30.71
CA PHE A 306 15.51 -24.13 -30.04
C PHE A 306 16.76 -23.59 -30.77
N SER A 307 17.90 -23.69 -30.10
CA SER A 307 19.18 -23.16 -30.60
C SER A 307 19.56 -23.66 -32.01
N LYS A 308 20.64 -23.11 -32.57
CA LYS A 308 21.21 -23.50 -33.86
C LYS A 308 21.52 -25.00 -34.02
N GLU A 309 21.62 -25.73 -32.88
CA GLU A 309 21.90 -27.16 -32.85
C GLU A 309 20.69 -28.01 -33.26
N PHE A 310 19.48 -27.48 -33.13
CA PHE A 310 18.23 -28.17 -33.48
C PHE A 310 17.35 -27.27 -34.38
N PRO A 311 17.81 -26.95 -35.57
CA PRO A 311 17.07 -26.11 -36.49
C PRO A 311 15.76 -26.80 -36.89
N GLY A 312 14.64 -26.21 -36.58
CA GLY A 312 13.31 -26.74 -36.90
C GLY A 312 12.55 -27.28 -35.68
N LEU A 313 13.22 -27.49 -34.54
CA LEU A 313 12.54 -27.80 -33.27
C LEU A 313 12.01 -26.51 -32.64
N TYR A 314 10.74 -26.51 -32.25
CA TYR A 314 10.09 -25.35 -31.66
C TYR A 314 9.21 -25.73 -30.46
N LEU A 315 9.00 -24.75 -29.59
CA LEU A 315 7.99 -24.75 -28.53
C LEU A 315 6.87 -23.81 -28.95
N ASP A 316 5.64 -24.21 -28.73
CA ASP A 316 4.46 -23.37 -28.93
C ASP A 316 3.39 -23.69 -27.86
N LYS A 317 2.24 -23.00 -27.93
CA LYS A 317 1.06 -23.22 -27.09
C LYS A 317 1.40 -23.22 -25.59
N PRO A 318 2.04 -22.15 -25.05
CA PRO A 318 2.30 -22.07 -23.62
C PRO A 318 0.98 -22.10 -22.84
N GLU A 319 1.01 -22.77 -21.69
CA GLU A 319 -0.08 -22.78 -20.71
C GLU A 319 0.54 -22.79 -19.32
N VAL A 320 0.12 -21.86 -18.46
CA VAL A 320 0.62 -21.74 -17.09
C VAL A 320 -0.50 -22.13 -16.13
N TYR A 321 -0.19 -23.00 -15.16
CA TYR A 321 -1.15 -23.41 -14.14
C TYR A 321 -0.45 -23.83 -12.83
N PRO A 322 -1.16 -23.87 -11.68
CA PRO A 322 -0.60 -24.31 -10.40
C PRO A 322 -0.65 -25.83 -10.26
N SER A 323 0.31 -26.38 -9.54
CA SER A 323 0.29 -27.77 -9.04
C SER A 323 0.76 -27.79 -7.58
N GLY A 324 -0.16 -27.58 -6.64
CA GLY A 324 0.18 -27.28 -5.27
C GLY A 324 0.94 -25.95 -5.19
N GLU A 325 2.13 -25.96 -4.58
CA GLU A 325 3.00 -24.79 -4.50
C GLU A 325 3.86 -24.58 -5.76
N LEU A 326 3.82 -25.52 -6.71
CA LEU A 326 4.59 -25.45 -7.94
C LEU A 326 3.88 -24.60 -8.98
N LEU A 327 4.66 -23.85 -9.72
CA LEU A 327 4.26 -23.25 -11.01
C LEU A 327 4.58 -24.25 -12.11
N VAL A 328 3.59 -24.59 -12.91
CA VAL A 328 3.76 -25.47 -14.05
C VAL A 328 3.59 -24.67 -15.34
N VAL A 329 4.56 -24.81 -16.22
CA VAL A 329 4.52 -24.31 -17.58
C VAL A 329 4.42 -25.49 -18.52
N LYS A 330 3.29 -25.64 -19.19
CA LYS A 330 3.09 -26.60 -20.27
C LYS A 330 3.46 -25.93 -21.58
N LEU A 331 4.21 -26.65 -22.40
CA LEU A 331 4.62 -26.22 -23.74
C LEU A 331 4.43 -27.42 -24.70
N HIS A 332 3.87 -27.16 -25.84
CA HIS A 332 3.89 -28.15 -26.90
C HIS A 332 5.25 -28.11 -27.64
N VAL A 333 5.85 -29.27 -27.86
CA VAL A 333 7.13 -29.43 -28.58
C VAL A 333 6.85 -30.02 -29.92
N GLY A 334 7.22 -29.31 -31.00
CA GLY A 334 7.01 -29.77 -32.36
C GLY A 334 8.26 -29.57 -33.26
N GLY A 335 8.30 -30.30 -34.31
CA GLY A 335 9.28 -30.10 -35.38
C GLY A 335 10.13 -31.30 -35.74
N PRO A 336 10.86 -31.21 -36.88
CA PRO A 336 11.71 -32.28 -37.37
C PRO A 336 13.03 -32.36 -36.56
N VAL A 337 13.46 -33.59 -36.30
CA VAL A 337 14.75 -33.89 -35.69
C VAL A 337 15.48 -34.92 -36.51
N LYS A 338 16.72 -34.60 -36.89
CA LYS A 338 17.58 -35.51 -37.64
C LYS A 338 18.69 -36.03 -36.76
N LYS A 339 18.75 -37.35 -36.55
CA LYS A 339 19.82 -38.01 -35.82
C LYS A 339 20.25 -39.27 -36.51
N LEU A 340 21.58 -39.46 -36.67
CA LEU A 340 22.18 -40.62 -37.33
C LEU A 340 21.59 -40.89 -38.74
N GLY A 341 21.24 -39.82 -39.48
CA GLY A 341 20.63 -39.95 -40.81
C GLY A 341 19.14 -40.27 -40.86
N ILE A 342 18.50 -40.48 -39.72
CA ILE A 342 17.05 -40.72 -39.60
C ILE A 342 16.38 -39.41 -39.23
N GLU A 343 15.45 -38.96 -40.11
CA GLU A 343 14.59 -37.85 -39.84
C GLU A 343 13.28 -38.27 -39.17
N THR A 344 12.91 -37.64 -38.10
CA THR A 344 11.68 -37.94 -37.35
C THR A 344 11.06 -36.62 -36.85
N THR A 345 9.75 -36.57 -36.75
CA THR A 345 9.03 -35.41 -36.19
C THR A 345 8.76 -35.63 -34.72
N LEU A 346 9.09 -34.63 -33.92
CA LEU A 346 8.64 -34.57 -32.52
C LEU A 346 7.25 -33.93 -32.49
N ASP A 347 6.40 -34.49 -31.62
CA ASP A 347 5.04 -34.01 -31.36
C ASP A 347 4.67 -34.47 -29.94
N GLY A 348 4.47 -33.55 -29.00
CA GLY A 348 4.13 -33.89 -27.63
C GLY A 348 4.16 -32.69 -26.69
N ASP A 349 3.74 -32.92 -25.46
CA ASP A 349 3.71 -31.89 -24.41
C ASP A 349 4.89 -32.03 -23.44
N LEU A 350 5.52 -30.90 -23.14
CA LEU A 350 6.55 -30.74 -22.14
C LEU A 350 5.96 -29.94 -20.97
N PHE A 351 6.12 -30.45 -19.76
CA PHE A 351 5.73 -29.79 -18.53
C PHE A 351 6.99 -29.42 -17.76
N LEU A 352 7.12 -28.15 -17.40
CA LEU A 352 8.19 -27.62 -16.59
C LEU A 352 7.59 -27.21 -15.26
N ALA A 353 7.91 -27.91 -14.18
CA ALA A 353 7.37 -27.64 -12.85
C ALA A 353 8.47 -27.26 -11.88
N GLY A 354 8.22 -26.29 -11.03
CA GLY A 354 9.17 -25.85 -10.01
C GLY A 354 8.59 -24.78 -9.10
N HIS A 355 9.29 -24.50 -7.99
CA HIS A 355 8.89 -23.48 -7.05
C HIS A 355 9.34 -22.10 -7.56
N PRO A 356 8.41 -21.20 -7.84
CA PRO A 356 8.76 -19.84 -8.22
C PRO A 356 9.36 -19.11 -7.01
N LYS A 357 10.47 -18.42 -7.23
CA LYS A 357 11.19 -17.63 -6.21
C LYS A 357 11.60 -16.28 -6.75
N ILE A 358 11.71 -15.32 -5.86
CA ILE A 358 12.32 -14.02 -6.16
C ILE A 358 13.71 -14.01 -5.57
N VAL A 359 14.72 -13.75 -6.40
CA VAL A 359 16.11 -13.58 -6.03
C VAL A 359 16.61 -12.32 -6.71
N ASP A 360 17.10 -11.36 -5.94
CA ASP A 360 17.64 -10.07 -6.43
C ASP A 360 16.69 -9.32 -7.38
N ASN A 361 15.38 -9.28 -7.03
CA ASN A 361 14.30 -8.74 -7.86
C ASN A 361 14.06 -9.46 -9.19
N GLU A 362 14.58 -10.66 -9.34
CA GLU A 362 14.37 -11.52 -10.50
C GLU A 362 13.42 -12.66 -10.13
N LEU A 363 12.31 -12.83 -10.84
CA LEU A 363 11.47 -14.03 -10.74
C LEU A 363 12.21 -15.18 -11.41
N THR A 364 12.46 -16.24 -10.67
CA THR A 364 13.19 -17.44 -11.14
C THR A 364 12.47 -18.71 -10.69
N VAL A 365 12.77 -19.82 -11.36
CA VAL A 365 12.33 -21.15 -10.96
C VAL A 365 13.58 -22.05 -10.89
N PRO A 366 14.34 -22.00 -9.77
CA PRO A 366 15.67 -22.62 -9.69
C PRO A 366 15.65 -24.14 -9.73
N ASP A 367 14.59 -24.75 -9.23
CA ASP A 367 14.39 -26.19 -9.14
C ASP A 367 13.49 -26.76 -10.25
N LEU A 368 13.52 -26.11 -11.42
CA LEU A 368 12.70 -26.49 -12.55
C LEU A 368 12.99 -27.95 -12.99
N GLU A 369 11.97 -28.79 -12.95
CA GLU A 369 11.99 -30.19 -13.34
C GLU A 369 11.12 -30.43 -14.59
N PRO A 370 11.68 -31.00 -15.64
CA PRO A 370 10.90 -31.35 -16.84
C PRO A 370 10.13 -32.66 -16.62
N THR A 371 8.87 -32.68 -17.02
CA THR A 371 8.03 -33.87 -17.14
C THR A 371 7.50 -33.95 -18.55
N ILE A 372 7.51 -35.11 -19.17
CA ILE A 372 7.05 -35.32 -20.55
C ILE A 372 5.98 -36.40 -20.60
N ASP A 373 4.84 -36.09 -21.21
CA ASP A 373 3.63 -36.89 -21.14
C ASP A 373 3.50 -37.94 -22.26
N THR A 374 4.47 -38.09 -23.17
CA THR A 374 4.40 -39.08 -24.21
C THR A 374 5.60 -40.02 -24.27
N SER A 375 5.36 -41.35 -24.24
CA SER A 375 6.40 -42.37 -24.26
C SER A 375 7.30 -42.30 -25.50
N ASN A 376 6.77 -41.95 -26.66
CA ASN A 376 7.53 -41.79 -27.89
C ASN A 376 8.42 -40.52 -27.93
N LEU A 377 7.94 -39.42 -27.37
CA LEU A 377 8.70 -38.18 -27.23
C LEU A 377 9.88 -38.35 -26.27
N LEU A 378 9.68 -39.15 -25.18
CA LEU A 378 10.69 -39.41 -24.17
C LEU A 378 11.93 -40.11 -24.73
N LEU A 379 11.75 -41.13 -25.54
CA LEU A 379 12.85 -41.84 -26.19
C LEU A 379 13.58 -40.91 -27.18
N LYS A 380 12.86 -40.05 -27.88
CA LYS A 380 13.41 -39.15 -28.87
C LYS A 380 14.14 -37.97 -28.21
N LEU A 381 13.56 -37.34 -27.19
CA LEU A 381 14.19 -36.24 -26.46
C LEU A 381 15.38 -36.67 -25.61
N LYS A 382 15.31 -37.80 -24.91
CA LYS A 382 16.44 -38.35 -24.16
C LYS A 382 17.62 -38.70 -25.07
N ALA A 383 17.35 -39.09 -26.29
CA ALA A 383 18.36 -39.38 -27.28
C ALA A 383 18.88 -38.15 -28.03
N THR A 384 18.17 -37.03 -28.01
CA THR A 384 18.42 -35.86 -28.87
C THR A 384 18.83 -34.63 -28.07
N LEU A 385 18.30 -34.46 -26.85
CA LEU A 385 18.57 -33.32 -25.98
C LEU A 385 19.31 -33.80 -24.75
N ASP A 386 20.43 -33.19 -24.45
CA ASP A 386 21.00 -33.24 -23.11
C ASP A 386 19.96 -32.58 -22.19
N GLY A 387 19.37 -33.37 -21.26
CA GLY A 387 18.30 -32.88 -20.38
C GLY A 387 18.72 -31.67 -19.51
N GLN A 388 20.02 -31.47 -19.35
CA GLN A 388 20.57 -30.31 -18.65
C GLN A 388 20.48 -29.04 -19.50
N THR A 389 20.79 -29.12 -20.77
CA THR A 389 20.68 -27.97 -21.72
C THR A 389 19.24 -27.47 -21.81
N LEU A 390 18.25 -28.38 -21.86
CA LEU A 390 16.84 -28.02 -21.88
C LEU A 390 16.41 -27.29 -20.57
N ARG A 391 16.85 -27.82 -19.41
CA ARG A 391 16.59 -27.17 -18.12
C ARG A 391 17.17 -25.78 -18.06
N ASP A 392 18.41 -25.60 -18.47
CA ASP A 392 19.11 -24.32 -18.42
C ASP A 392 18.48 -23.29 -19.36
N GLN A 393 18.09 -23.71 -20.57
CA GLN A 393 17.36 -22.84 -21.51
C GLN A 393 15.96 -22.48 -20.97
N ALA A 394 15.24 -23.45 -20.39
CA ALA A 394 13.93 -23.19 -19.81
C ALA A 394 14.03 -22.27 -18.58
N ARG A 395 15.04 -22.45 -17.72
CA ARG A 395 15.33 -21.56 -16.59
C ARG A 395 15.65 -20.15 -17.08
N ALA A 396 16.45 -20.03 -18.12
CA ALA A 396 16.78 -18.72 -18.69
C ALA A 396 15.54 -18.03 -19.31
N ALA A 397 14.66 -18.78 -19.97
CA ALA A 397 13.42 -18.25 -20.55
C ALA A 397 12.37 -17.85 -19.49
N LEU A 398 12.42 -18.46 -18.30
CA LEU A 398 11.51 -18.17 -17.18
C LEU A 398 12.04 -17.10 -16.21
N ARG A 399 13.20 -16.51 -16.49
CA ARG A 399 13.71 -15.36 -15.75
C ARG A 399 12.97 -14.10 -16.15
N LEU A 400 12.39 -13.43 -15.17
CA LEU A 400 11.74 -12.12 -15.38
C LEU A 400 12.39 -11.11 -14.44
N ASP A 401 13.11 -10.16 -15.03
CA ASP A 401 13.63 -9.02 -14.30
C ASP A 401 12.48 -8.08 -13.90
N LEU A 402 12.29 -7.92 -12.59
CA LEU A 402 11.29 -7.05 -12.01
C LEU A 402 11.87 -5.68 -11.63
N ALA A 403 13.21 -5.49 -11.64
CA ALA A 403 13.85 -4.27 -11.16
C ALA A 403 13.41 -3.04 -11.96
N GLU A 404 13.40 -3.12 -13.30
CA GLU A 404 12.94 -2.03 -14.17
C GLU A 404 11.46 -1.71 -13.94
N ARG A 405 10.62 -2.75 -13.82
CA ARG A 405 9.17 -2.61 -13.59
C ARG A 405 8.87 -2.03 -12.22
N LEU A 406 9.57 -2.47 -11.18
CA LEU A 406 9.46 -1.93 -9.82
C LEU A 406 9.95 -0.48 -9.77
N GLY A 407 11.02 -0.13 -10.50
CA GLY A 407 11.50 1.24 -10.66
C GLY A 407 10.45 2.18 -11.28
N ALA A 408 9.75 1.74 -12.32
CA ALA A 408 8.67 2.50 -12.92
C ALA A 408 7.47 2.69 -11.96
N VAL A 409 7.15 1.70 -11.15
CA VAL A 409 6.14 1.80 -10.09
C VAL A 409 6.59 2.77 -9.00
N THR A 410 7.84 2.70 -8.56
CA THR A 410 8.42 3.61 -7.55
C THR A 410 8.28 5.08 -7.96
N SER A 411 8.62 5.41 -9.21
CA SER A 411 8.52 6.79 -9.73
C SER A 411 7.09 7.30 -9.78
N LYS A 412 6.12 6.45 -10.09
CA LYS A 412 4.69 6.82 -10.13
C LYS A 412 4.04 6.94 -8.75
N LEU A 413 4.51 6.17 -7.77
CA LEU A 413 4.02 6.24 -6.39
C LEU A 413 4.61 7.43 -5.63
N SER A 414 5.77 7.95 -6.06
CA SER A 414 6.33 9.21 -5.55
C SER A 414 5.60 10.38 -6.21
N THR A 415 4.64 10.97 -5.50
CA THR A 415 3.73 11.96 -6.06
C THR A 415 3.43 13.10 -5.09
N GLU A 416 3.01 14.22 -5.66
CA GLU A 416 2.43 15.33 -4.93
C GLU A 416 0.96 15.49 -5.32
N LEU A 417 0.08 15.42 -4.35
CA LEU A 417 -1.36 15.60 -4.51
C LEU A 417 -1.79 16.92 -3.89
N GLY A 418 -2.20 17.90 -4.69
CA GLY A 418 -2.80 19.14 -4.19
C GLY A 418 -4.20 18.91 -3.63
N PHE A 419 -4.65 19.70 -2.65
CA PHE A 419 -6.01 19.72 -2.12
C PHE A 419 -6.39 21.14 -1.66
N GLY A 420 -7.68 21.39 -1.40
CA GLY A 420 -8.15 22.70 -0.98
C GLY A 420 -7.87 23.79 -2.00
N ASP A 421 -8.25 23.62 -3.27
CA ASP A 421 -8.01 24.55 -4.37
C ASP A 421 -6.52 24.96 -4.51
N GLY A 422 -5.60 24.03 -4.24
CA GLY A 422 -4.16 24.25 -4.32
C GLY A 422 -3.55 24.92 -3.08
N GLN A 423 -4.32 25.13 -2.02
CA GLN A 423 -3.81 25.69 -0.77
C GLN A 423 -2.92 24.72 0.00
N GLY A 424 -3.21 23.41 -0.09
CA GLY A 424 -2.45 22.35 0.56
C GLY A 424 -1.92 21.30 -0.39
N CYS A 425 -0.96 20.52 0.07
CA CYS A 425 -0.48 19.33 -0.66
C CYS A 425 -0.09 18.20 0.28
N LEU A 426 -0.25 16.98 -0.24
CA LEU A 426 0.28 15.74 0.30
C LEU A 426 1.44 15.31 -0.59
N ARG A 427 2.63 15.18 -0.02
CA ARG A 427 3.82 14.66 -0.68
C ARG A 427 4.11 13.26 -0.18
N ALA A 428 4.22 12.31 -1.10
CA ALA A 428 4.66 10.97 -0.81
C ALA A 428 5.95 10.68 -1.59
N SER A 429 6.94 10.14 -0.90
CA SER A 429 8.18 9.62 -1.51
C SER A 429 8.28 8.13 -1.21
N VAL A 430 8.58 7.35 -2.23
CA VAL A 430 8.86 5.92 -2.08
C VAL A 430 10.37 5.71 -2.04
N ASP A 431 10.86 5.18 -0.93
CA ASP A 431 12.27 4.92 -0.71
C ASP A 431 12.68 3.54 -1.26
N LYS A 432 11.78 2.55 -1.15
CA LYS A 432 12.06 1.16 -1.54
C LYS A 432 10.78 0.42 -1.95
N VAL A 433 10.89 -0.39 -2.99
CA VAL A 433 9.89 -1.39 -3.38
C VAL A 433 10.57 -2.76 -3.40
N GLU A 434 10.02 -3.73 -2.70
CA GLU A 434 10.63 -5.05 -2.52
C GLU A 434 9.58 -6.14 -2.62
N VAL A 435 9.87 -7.20 -3.35
CA VAL A 435 9.01 -8.39 -3.36
C VAL A 435 9.32 -9.23 -2.13
N THR A 436 8.31 -9.42 -1.29
CA THR A 436 8.43 -10.14 0.00
C THR A 436 7.87 -11.55 -0.03
N GLY A 437 7.08 -11.90 -1.04
CA GLY A 437 6.52 -13.23 -1.16
C GLY A 437 5.95 -13.52 -2.54
N LEU A 438 5.92 -14.82 -2.89
CA LEU A 438 5.35 -15.32 -4.13
C LEU A 438 4.69 -16.67 -3.85
N HIS A 439 3.42 -16.80 -4.19
CA HIS A 439 2.62 -17.97 -3.83
C HIS A 439 1.70 -18.39 -4.98
N ALA A 440 1.69 -19.68 -5.28
CA ALA A 440 0.77 -20.26 -6.24
C ALA A 440 -0.59 -20.53 -5.58
N HIS A 441 -1.62 -19.81 -6.00
CA HIS A 441 -3.01 -20.00 -5.56
C HIS A 441 -3.80 -20.74 -6.66
N ALA A 442 -4.99 -21.24 -6.34
CA ALA A 442 -5.82 -21.99 -7.29
C ALA A 442 -6.10 -21.27 -8.61
N ALA A 443 -6.38 -19.98 -8.55
CA ALA A 443 -6.82 -19.18 -9.71
C ALA A 443 -5.80 -18.13 -10.17
N TYR A 444 -4.74 -17.87 -9.39
CA TYR A 444 -3.77 -16.81 -9.66
C TYR A 444 -2.44 -17.07 -8.96
N LEU A 445 -1.38 -16.50 -9.51
CA LEU A 445 -0.11 -16.34 -8.83
C LEU A 445 -0.17 -15.08 -7.99
N ARG A 446 0.08 -15.19 -6.68
CA ARG A 446 0.05 -14.07 -5.74
C ARG A 446 1.46 -13.58 -5.46
N LEU A 447 1.71 -12.33 -5.80
CA LEU A 447 2.93 -11.60 -5.50
C LEU A 447 2.66 -10.66 -4.32
N GLN A 448 3.47 -10.71 -3.27
CA GLN A 448 3.45 -9.75 -2.17
C GLN A 448 4.59 -8.76 -2.36
N VAL A 449 4.27 -7.48 -2.33
CA VAL A 449 5.22 -6.37 -2.54
C VAL A 449 5.15 -5.42 -1.37
N ALA A 450 6.25 -5.19 -0.69
CA ALA A 450 6.37 -4.17 0.33
C ALA A 450 6.86 -2.85 -0.29
N VAL A 451 6.12 -1.78 -0.06
CA VAL A 451 6.45 -0.41 -0.45
C VAL A 451 6.79 0.37 0.80
N THR A 452 8.04 0.81 0.93
CA THR A 452 8.52 1.63 2.03
C THR A 452 8.72 3.06 1.56
N GLY A 453 8.27 4.04 2.37
CA GLY A 453 8.36 5.44 1.99
C GLY A 453 8.00 6.38 3.13
N ARG A 454 7.88 7.67 2.79
CA ARG A 454 7.50 8.75 3.72
C ARG A 454 6.38 9.57 3.12
N ALA A 455 5.53 10.12 3.98
CA ALA A 455 4.45 11.00 3.58
C ALA A 455 4.39 12.23 4.48
N ALA A 456 4.14 13.40 3.88
CA ALA A 456 3.95 14.65 4.61
C ALA A 456 2.87 15.49 3.94
N ALA A 457 2.07 16.18 4.76
CA ALA A 457 1.04 17.11 4.32
C ALA A 457 1.39 18.54 4.77
N TYR A 458 1.15 19.50 3.91
CA TYR A 458 1.48 20.90 4.16
C TYR A 458 0.30 21.83 3.85
N LEU A 459 0.13 22.83 4.69
CA LEU A 459 -0.80 23.93 4.48
C LEU A 459 -0.12 25.26 4.89
N PRO A 460 0.28 26.13 3.95
CA PRO A 460 0.23 25.94 2.50
C PRO A 460 1.30 24.99 1.99
N CYS A 461 1.16 24.56 0.75
CA CYS A 461 2.18 23.77 0.08
C CYS A 461 3.49 24.58 0.00
N PRO A 462 4.64 24.05 0.44
CA PRO A 462 5.92 24.73 0.29
C PRO A 462 6.27 24.85 -1.18
N SER A 463 6.84 25.97 -1.57
CA SER A 463 7.38 26.16 -2.93
C SER A 463 8.36 25.02 -3.27
N PRO A 464 8.38 24.53 -4.49
CA PRO A 464 9.27 23.45 -4.93
C PRO A 464 10.74 23.84 -4.81
#